data_61e9bda4b76ab57e1b7034283baf1cf6
#
_entry.id   61e9bda4b76ab57e1b7034283baf1cf6
#
_cell.length_a   1.000
_cell.length_b   1.000
_cell.length_c   1.000
_cell.angle_alpha   90.00
_cell.angle_beta   90.00
_cell.angle_gamma   90.00
#
_symmetry.space_group_name_H-M   'P 1'
#
loop_
_entity.id
_entity.type
_entity.pdbx_description
1 polymer ?
#
loop_
_entity_poly.entity_id
_entity_poly.type
_entity_poly.pdbx_seq_one_letter_code
_entity_poly.pdbx_strand_id
1 'polypeptide(L)'
;MKKFFSMVCACLLALSAQATDIKKYDALYENLPFQMEKVTRPQFPANEVHLKDFGAIGDGSSLCTTAFAKAIDALTQKGGGKLIVPQGVWFTGPIVLKSNINLHLEKGAVILFSPDDALYSFIDTSFEGL
;
A
#
# COMPACT_ATOMS: atom_id res chain seq x y z
N MET A 1 12.73 -36.80 1.13
CA MET A 1 11.35 -36.93 0.65
C MET A 1 10.31 -36.17 1.49
N LYS A 2 10.30 -36.28 2.85
CA LYS A 2 9.28 -35.56 3.69
C LYS A 2 9.29 -34.02 3.59
N LYS A 3 10.44 -33.38 3.41
CA LYS A 3 10.53 -31.90 3.30
C LYS A 3 10.03 -31.35 1.94
N PHE A 4 10.14 -32.13 0.88
CA PHE A 4 9.66 -31.76 -0.46
C PHE A 4 8.11 -31.79 -0.51
N PHE A 5 7.51 -32.76 0.15
CA PHE A 5 6.05 -32.91 0.20
C PHE A 5 5.38 -31.77 1.01
N SER A 6 6.04 -31.30 2.08
CA SER A 6 5.55 -30.18 2.91
C SER A 6 5.55 -28.84 2.14
N MET A 7 6.56 -28.62 1.29
CA MET A 7 6.66 -27.38 0.51
C MET A 7 5.63 -27.30 -0.62
N VAL A 8 5.34 -28.43 -1.26
CA VAL A 8 4.31 -28.50 -2.31
C VAL A 8 2.91 -28.30 -1.73
N CYS A 9 2.64 -28.83 -0.54
CA CYS A 9 1.35 -28.67 0.14
C CYS A 9 1.11 -27.21 0.59
N ALA A 10 2.14 -26.49 1.03
CA ALA A 10 2.05 -25.08 1.39
C ALA A 10 1.77 -24.17 0.17
N CYS A 11 2.38 -24.47 -0.98
CA CYS A 11 2.10 -23.75 -2.23
C CYS A 11 0.66 -23.97 -2.72
N LEU A 12 0.12 -25.18 -2.61
CA LEU A 12 -1.26 -25.49 -3.00
C LEU A 12 -2.29 -24.79 -2.10
N LEU A 13 -2.03 -24.65 -0.80
CA LEU A 13 -2.89 -23.91 0.12
C LEU A 13 -2.88 -22.40 -0.14
N ALA A 14 -1.74 -21.81 -0.53
CA ALA A 14 -1.64 -20.41 -0.88
C ALA A 14 -2.42 -20.09 -2.17
N LEU A 15 -2.39 -20.96 -3.19
CA LEU A 15 -3.17 -20.79 -4.42
C LEU A 15 -4.69 -20.89 -4.16
N SER A 16 -5.14 -21.72 -3.22
CA SER A 16 -6.56 -21.85 -2.90
C SER A 16 -7.14 -20.63 -2.18
N ALA A 17 -6.34 -19.94 -1.36
CA ALA A 17 -6.75 -18.71 -0.69
C ALA A 17 -6.95 -17.54 -1.68
N GLN A 18 -6.09 -17.43 -2.69
CA GLN A 18 -6.23 -16.41 -3.75
C GLN A 18 -7.46 -16.67 -4.63
N ALA A 19 -7.77 -17.93 -4.95
CA ALA A 19 -8.92 -18.29 -5.78
C ALA A 19 -10.27 -17.99 -5.10
N THR A 20 -10.35 -18.08 -3.77
CA THR A 20 -11.57 -17.74 -3.00
C THR A 20 -11.84 -16.24 -2.94
N ASP A 21 -10.77 -15.43 -2.91
CA ASP A 21 -10.89 -13.97 -2.88
C ASP A 21 -11.36 -13.41 -4.23
N ILE A 22 -10.94 -14.00 -5.34
CA ILE A 22 -11.36 -13.63 -6.69
C ILE A 22 -12.85 -13.85 -6.88
N LYS A 23 -13.38 -15.00 -6.47
CA LYS A 23 -14.82 -15.33 -6.59
C LYS A 23 -15.74 -14.38 -5.82
N LYS A 24 -15.25 -13.85 -4.68
CA LYS A 24 -16.01 -12.90 -3.86
C LYS A 24 -16.29 -11.59 -4.61
N TYR A 25 -15.34 -11.11 -5.40
CA TYR A 25 -15.52 -9.87 -6.19
C TYR A 25 -16.26 -10.11 -7.50
N ASP A 26 -16.22 -11.29 -8.08
CA ASP A 26 -16.98 -11.64 -9.28
C ASP A 26 -18.49 -11.49 -9.05
N ALA A 27 -18.98 -11.84 -7.88
CA ALA A 27 -20.38 -11.68 -7.52
C ALA A 27 -20.88 -10.22 -7.57
N LEU A 28 -19.99 -9.23 -7.44
CA LEU A 28 -20.35 -7.81 -7.53
C LEU A 28 -20.70 -7.36 -8.96
N TYR A 29 -20.36 -8.16 -9.97
CA TYR A 29 -20.63 -7.89 -11.37
C TYR A 29 -21.83 -8.68 -11.91
N GLU A 30 -22.49 -9.50 -11.05
CA GLU A 30 -23.65 -10.29 -11.42
C GLU A 30 -24.94 -9.49 -11.22
N ASN A 31 -25.90 -9.67 -12.14
CA ASN A 31 -27.24 -9.07 -12.08
C ASN A 31 -27.27 -7.53 -11.99
N LEU A 32 -26.28 -6.85 -12.57
CA LEU A 32 -26.30 -5.40 -12.69
C LEU A 32 -27.33 -4.94 -13.72
N PRO A 33 -28.04 -3.80 -13.50
CA PRO A 33 -29.01 -3.25 -14.44
C PRO A 33 -28.34 -2.59 -15.67
N PHE A 34 -27.03 -2.60 -15.76
CA PHE A 34 -26.21 -2.04 -16.84
C PHE A 34 -25.01 -2.94 -17.11
N GLN A 35 -24.45 -2.85 -18.31
CA GLN A 35 -23.23 -3.57 -18.67
C GLN A 35 -22.01 -2.86 -18.10
N MET A 36 -21.18 -3.56 -17.33
CA MET A 36 -19.98 -3.05 -16.70
C MET A 36 -18.81 -3.97 -16.99
N GLU A 37 -17.67 -3.40 -17.41
CA GLU A 37 -16.44 -4.15 -17.58
C GLU A 37 -15.83 -4.49 -16.21
N LYS A 38 -15.28 -5.70 -16.08
CA LYS A 38 -14.59 -6.12 -14.86
C LYS A 38 -13.29 -5.34 -14.67
N VAL A 39 -13.14 -4.69 -13.53
CA VAL A 39 -11.91 -3.98 -13.17
C VAL A 39 -10.83 -4.99 -12.78
N THR A 40 -9.66 -4.87 -13.41
CA THR A 40 -8.49 -5.69 -13.05
C THR A 40 -7.96 -5.25 -11.68
N ARG A 41 -7.85 -6.21 -10.75
CA ARG A 41 -7.29 -5.94 -9.43
C ARG A 41 -5.81 -5.59 -9.54
N PRO A 42 -5.34 -4.49 -8.91
CA PRO A 42 -3.93 -4.15 -8.90
C PRO A 42 -3.08 -5.28 -8.28
N GLN A 43 -1.97 -5.60 -8.92
CA GLN A 43 -0.98 -6.54 -8.41
C GLN A 43 0.27 -5.77 -7.98
N PHE A 44 0.68 -5.93 -6.73
CA PHE A 44 1.89 -5.30 -6.21
C PHE A 44 3.00 -6.34 -6.07
N PRO A 45 4.27 -5.97 -6.29
CA PRO A 45 5.40 -6.83 -5.95
C PRO A 45 5.37 -7.26 -4.47
N ALA A 46 5.88 -8.45 -4.19
CA ALA A 46 5.84 -9.04 -2.84
C ALA A 46 6.86 -8.41 -1.85
N ASN A 47 7.52 -7.32 -2.23
CA ASN A 47 8.42 -6.62 -1.33
C ASN A 47 7.64 -5.91 -0.22
N GLU A 48 8.16 -5.96 1.01
CA GLU A 48 7.59 -5.24 2.15
C GLU A 48 8.67 -4.46 2.88
N VAL A 49 8.31 -3.29 3.40
CA VAL A 49 9.13 -2.48 4.31
C VAL A 49 8.24 -1.87 5.39
N HIS A 50 8.79 -1.68 6.57
CA HIS A 50 8.10 -1.03 7.68
C HIS A 50 8.55 0.42 7.82
N LEU A 51 7.62 1.34 8.00
CA LEU A 51 7.91 2.77 8.13
C LEU A 51 8.89 3.07 9.27
N LYS A 52 8.81 2.32 10.37
CA LYS A 52 9.73 2.44 11.53
C LYS A 52 11.19 2.19 11.18
N ASP A 53 11.48 1.32 10.22
CA ASP A 53 12.85 0.99 9.81
C ASP A 53 13.57 2.19 9.15
N PHE A 54 12.82 3.23 8.79
CA PHE A 54 13.31 4.47 8.20
C PHE A 54 13.38 5.64 9.20
N GLY A 55 13.23 5.33 10.50
CA GLY A 55 13.38 6.30 11.58
C GLY A 55 12.10 7.10 11.89
N ALA A 56 10.94 6.66 11.41
CA ALA A 56 9.65 7.28 11.77
C ALA A 56 9.26 6.95 13.21
N ILE A 57 8.65 7.93 13.89
CA ILE A 57 8.13 7.81 15.25
C ILE A 57 6.64 8.12 15.24
N GLY A 58 5.82 7.16 15.67
CA GLY A 58 4.34 7.25 15.65
C GLY A 58 3.76 7.90 16.89
N ASP A 59 4.30 9.04 17.33
CA ASP A 59 3.96 9.78 18.56
C ASP A 59 2.99 10.95 18.31
N GLY A 60 2.62 11.21 17.05
CA GLY A 60 1.74 12.31 16.65
C GLY A 60 2.40 13.69 16.62
N SER A 61 3.70 13.80 16.88
CA SER A 61 4.42 15.08 16.96
C SER A 61 5.71 15.11 16.14
N SER A 62 6.41 14.00 16.06
CA SER A 62 7.65 13.87 15.26
C SER A 62 7.37 13.85 13.78
N LEU A 63 8.01 14.75 13.01
CA LEU A 63 7.79 14.86 11.57
C LEU A 63 8.40 13.67 10.81
N CYS A 64 7.56 12.85 10.17
CA CYS A 64 7.93 11.61 9.49
C CYS A 64 8.07 11.74 7.97
N THR A 65 7.94 12.92 7.37
CA THR A 65 7.95 13.13 5.92
C THR A 65 9.16 12.49 5.23
N THR A 66 10.35 12.71 5.78
CA THR A 66 11.58 12.12 5.23
C THR A 66 11.60 10.60 5.35
N ALA A 67 11.04 10.04 6.41
CA ALA A 67 10.95 8.58 6.59
C ALA A 67 10.00 7.95 5.56
N PHE A 68 8.84 8.56 5.31
CA PHE A 68 7.94 8.14 4.24
C PHE A 68 8.63 8.17 2.87
N ALA A 69 9.31 9.27 2.54
CA ALA A 69 10.02 9.40 1.27
C ALA A 69 11.08 8.30 1.09
N LYS A 70 11.93 8.07 2.09
CA LYS A 70 12.96 7.01 2.06
C LYS A 70 12.36 5.61 1.93
N ALA A 71 11.27 5.32 2.62
CA ALA A 71 10.60 4.03 2.56
C ALA A 71 10.01 3.76 1.16
N ILE A 72 9.36 4.78 0.58
CA ILE A 72 8.82 4.72 -0.79
C ILE A 72 9.94 4.55 -1.81
N ASP A 73 11.05 5.28 -1.66
CA ASP A 73 12.22 5.17 -2.54
C ASP A 73 12.84 3.78 -2.48
N ALA A 74 12.99 3.21 -1.28
CA ALA A 74 13.53 1.86 -1.11
C ALA A 74 12.64 0.78 -1.79
N LEU A 75 11.31 0.92 -1.72
CA LEU A 75 10.40 0.04 -2.46
C LEU A 75 10.46 0.27 -3.96
N THR A 76 10.55 1.53 -4.39
CA THR A 76 10.62 1.88 -5.82
C THR A 76 11.85 1.27 -6.48
N GLN A 77 13.01 1.29 -5.80
CA GLN A 77 14.23 0.63 -6.27
C GLN A 77 14.09 -0.89 -6.43
N LYS A 78 13.15 -1.51 -5.71
CA LYS A 78 12.81 -2.93 -5.83
C LYS A 78 11.67 -3.20 -6.82
N GLY A 79 11.22 -2.19 -7.57
CA GLY A 79 10.10 -2.29 -8.52
C GLY A 79 8.72 -2.09 -7.90
N GLY A 80 8.63 -1.71 -6.63
CA GLY A 80 7.39 -1.50 -5.88
C GLY A 80 7.23 -2.47 -4.70
N GLY A 81 6.08 -2.43 -4.05
CA GLY A 81 5.76 -3.29 -2.91
C GLY A 81 4.87 -2.60 -1.87
N LYS A 82 4.82 -3.17 -0.68
CA LYS A 82 3.98 -2.73 0.42
C LYS A 82 4.80 -1.93 1.45
N LEU A 83 4.38 -0.68 1.71
CA LEU A 83 4.84 0.11 2.83
C LEU A 83 3.88 -0.08 4.01
N ILE A 84 4.35 -0.74 5.05
CA ILE A 84 3.57 -1.01 6.25
C ILE A 84 3.72 0.16 7.23
N VAL A 85 2.57 0.78 7.55
CA VAL A 85 2.45 1.83 8.56
C VAL A 85 1.80 1.19 9.79
N PRO A 86 2.55 0.88 10.86
CA PRO A 86 2.00 0.20 12.02
C PRO A 86 1.16 1.13 12.90
N GLN A 87 0.49 0.56 13.90
CA GLN A 87 -0.29 1.31 14.88
C GLN A 87 0.49 2.50 15.44
N GLY A 88 -0.17 3.68 15.52
CA GLY A 88 0.40 4.95 16.00
C GLY A 88 -0.18 6.14 15.26
N VAL A 89 0.22 7.34 15.67
CA VAL A 89 -0.12 8.60 14.98
C VAL A 89 1.12 9.12 14.29
N TRP A 90 1.10 9.11 12.96
CA TRP A 90 2.26 9.42 12.11
C TRP A 90 2.11 10.83 11.56
N PHE A 91 2.74 11.81 12.23
CA PHE A 91 2.71 13.21 11.83
C PHE A 91 3.63 13.45 10.64
N THR A 92 3.11 14.04 9.55
CA THR A 92 3.88 14.19 8.30
C THR A 92 3.47 15.41 7.50
N GLY A 93 4.35 15.91 6.64
CA GLY A 93 4.03 16.76 5.51
C GLY A 93 3.53 15.92 4.32
N PRO A 94 3.70 16.40 3.08
CA PRO A 94 3.19 15.72 1.89
C PRO A 94 3.85 14.34 1.70
N ILE A 95 3.05 13.37 1.26
CA ILE A 95 3.52 12.03 0.86
C ILE A 95 3.36 11.91 -0.66
N VAL A 96 4.46 11.65 -1.36
CA VAL A 96 4.46 11.41 -2.81
C VAL A 96 4.54 9.91 -3.05
N LEU A 97 3.43 9.31 -3.46
CA LEU A 97 3.40 7.91 -3.84
C LEU A 97 3.99 7.73 -5.25
N LYS A 98 4.72 6.64 -5.44
CA LYS A 98 5.27 6.21 -6.73
C LYS A 98 4.53 5.00 -7.27
N SER A 99 4.81 4.64 -8.52
CA SER A 99 4.18 3.47 -9.15
C SER A 99 4.42 2.19 -8.37
N ASN A 100 3.42 1.31 -8.37
CA ASN A 100 3.45 -0.01 -7.71
C ASN A 100 3.67 0.04 -6.18
N ILE A 101 3.34 1.14 -5.52
CA ILE A 101 3.41 1.26 -4.06
C ILE A 101 2.02 1.03 -3.45
N ASN A 102 1.95 0.06 -2.54
CA ASN A 102 0.79 -0.18 -1.67
C ASN A 102 1.08 0.43 -0.29
N LEU A 103 0.48 1.60 -0.01
CA LEU A 103 0.52 2.20 1.31
C LEU A 103 -0.50 1.46 2.20
N HIS A 104 0.00 0.60 3.08
CA HIS A 104 -0.81 -0.24 3.95
C HIS A 104 -0.78 0.24 5.39
N LEU A 105 -1.92 0.71 5.88
CA LEU A 105 -2.10 1.10 7.27
C LEU A 105 -2.63 -0.09 8.06
N GLU A 106 -1.90 -0.47 9.11
CA GLU A 106 -2.38 -1.46 10.07
C GLU A 106 -3.51 -0.90 10.94
N LYS A 107 -4.24 -1.78 11.59
CA LYS A 107 -5.31 -1.38 12.52
C LYS A 107 -4.76 -0.43 13.60
N GLY A 108 -5.38 0.73 13.72
CA GLY A 108 -4.98 1.78 14.68
C GLY A 108 -3.84 2.69 14.20
N ALA A 109 -3.44 2.58 12.92
CA ALA A 109 -2.56 3.57 12.30
C ALA A 109 -3.36 4.78 11.83
N VAL A 110 -2.82 5.97 12.12
CA VAL A 110 -3.37 7.27 11.68
C VAL A 110 -2.24 8.06 11.04
N ILE A 111 -2.42 8.55 9.82
CA ILE A 111 -1.54 9.53 9.21
C ILE A 111 -2.13 10.91 9.46
N LEU A 112 -1.39 11.76 10.17
CA LEU A 112 -1.76 13.12 10.50
C LEU A 112 -0.92 14.08 9.67
N PHE A 113 -1.57 14.79 8.74
CA PHE A 113 -0.88 15.77 7.90
C PHE A 113 -0.70 17.09 8.64
N SER A 114 0.47 17.70 8.47
CA SER A 114 0.78 19.02 9.03
C SER A 114 -0.07 20.10 8.37
N PRO A 115 -0.61 21.06 9.13
CA PRO A 115 -1.24 22.26 8.58
C PRO A 115 -0.23 23.34 8.14
N ASP A 116 1.07 23.11 8.29
CA ASP A 116 2.10 24.08 7.93
C ASP A 116 2.32 24.12 6.41
N ASP A 117 1.86 25.17 5.77
CA ASP A 117 1.95 25.38 4.32
C ASP A 117 3.40 25.40 3.80
N ALA A 118 4.37 25.75 4.66
CA ALA A 118 5.79 25.75 4.29
C ALA A 118 6.33 24.34 3.93
N LEU A 119 5.64 23.28 4.34
CA LEU A 119 6.00 21.91 4.00
C LEU A 119 5.48 21.48 2.61
N TYR A 120 4.62 22.29 1.98
CA TYR A 120 3.96 21.94 0.71
C TYR A 120 4.47 22.83 -0.41
N SER A 121 5.13 22.23 -1.38
CA SER A 121 5.56 22.93 -2.59
C SER A 121 4.41 23.07 -3.58
N PHE A 122 4.36 24.18 -4.30
CA PHE A 122 3.50 24.31 -5.47
C PHE A 122 3.93 23.28 -6.52
N ILE A 123 2.94 22.61 -7.11
CA ILE A 123 3.14 21.66 -8.20
C ILE A 123 2.23 22.06 -9.37
N ASP A 124 2.75 21.93 -10.59
CA ASP A 124 1.93 22.05 -11.78
C ASP A 124 1.03 20.81 -11.89
N THR A 125 -0.26 21.03 -11.99
CA THR A 125 -1.25 19.97 -12.13
C THR A 125 -2.38 20.44 -13.03
N SER A 126 -3.14 19.50 -13.58
CA SER A 126 -4.39 19.81 -14.27
C SER A 126 -5.58 19.40 -13.41
N PHE A 127 -6.61 20.21 -13.42
CA PHE A 127 -7.90 19.93 -12.81
C PHE A 127 -8.98 19.94 -13.90
N GLU A 128 -9.71 18.85 -14.04
CA GLU A 128 -10.78 18.70 -15.05
C GLU A 128 -10.34 19.00 -16.51
N GLY A 129 -9.06 18.74 -16.81
CA GLY A 129 -8.52 18.94 -18.15
C GLY A 129 -8.15 20.41 -18.49
N LEU A 130 -8.09 21.28 -17.48
CA LEU A 130 -7.60 22.65 -17.59
C LEU A 130 -6.12 22.76 -17.27
#